data_061fdc416543350c49c4ce64f265bef3
#
_entry.id   061fdc416543350c49c4ce64f265bef3
#
_cell.length_a   1.000
_cell.length_b   1.000
_cell.length_c   1.000
_cell.angle_alpha   90.00
_cell.angle_beta   90.00
_cell.angle_gamma   90.00
#
_symmetry.space_group_name_H-M   'P 1'
#
loop_
_entity.id
_entity.type
_entity.pdbx_description
1 polymer ?
#
loop_
_entity_poly.entity_id
_entity_poly.type
_entity_poly.pdbx_seq_one_letter_code
_entity_poly.pdbx_strand_id
1 'polypeptide(L)'
;MKKYAGLIVALVASLLLTAIVVMPSVIEAARRPKVDPKAVFNYTVQGQSNEVTVGQSMQNDTSPPLRDMKQKQVAKKAEKEGPDNPRVPASLKHKDKTDEAVQQGSFMPQVNMPATGLNFDGIPFPGVGCNCAPPDTNGEVGATQYVQIVNEGYQVFNKATGASQLGPSGISTLWSGFGGVCETSGNGDPVAMYDQIDNRWVISQFAGASVPTDECIAVSTTSDATGSYNRYAFHLGSNFFDYPHLSVWPDAYYMSMNVFNSSGTSFLGPQPFAFNRANMLLGLPATFITTGVTGGSNEDVYLPSDLDGIIPPPVGAPATFVEFPSTGAYRVFHFHVDFVTPANSSFTLFASPAAAGFSLLCPTTRSCVPQLNTTNRVDGIGDRLMFRLAYRNFGDHEAVVGNYSVSSGGVAGIRWFELRNVTSGPV
;
A
#
# COMPACT_ATOMS: atom_id res chain seq x y z
N MET A 1 -53.33 30.47 28.17
CA MET A 1 -51.92 30.85 28.20
C MET A 1 -51.01 29.95 29.06
N LYS A 2 -51.48 28.81 29.61
CA LYS A 2 -50.64 27.91 30.44
C LYS A 2 -50.17 26.62 29.75
N LYS A 3 -50.41 26.45 28.43
CA LYS A 3 -50.01 25.24 27.69
C LYS A 3 -48.73 25.36 26.81
N TYR A 4 -48.15 26.56 26.73
CA TYR A 4 -46.98 26.77 25.88
C TYR A 4 -45.70 27.05 26.67
N ALA A 5 -45.75 27.24 27.98
CA ALA A 5 -44.58 27.47 28.82
C ALA A 5 -43.74 26.19 29.05
N GLY A 6 -44.33 25.00 28.98
CA GLY A 6 -43.63 23.73 29.15
C GLY A 6 -42.82 23.28 27.92
N LEU A 7 -43.22 23.73 26.72
CA LEU A 7 -42.54 23.31 25.48
C LEU A 7 -41.26 24.10 25.20
N ILE A 8 -41.17 25.35 25.66
CA ILE A 8 -40.00 26.20 25.47
C ILE A 8 -38.90 25.83 26.42
N VAL A 9 -39.21 25.40 27.65
CA VAL A 9 -38.20 24.94 28.62
C VAL A 9 -37.58 23.62 28.21
N ALA A 10 -38.33 22.71 27.56
CA ALA A 10 -37.80 21.44 27.06
C ALA A 10 -36.87 21.61 25.82
N LEU A 11 -37.15 22.59 24.96
CA LEU A 11 -36.29 22.87 23.78
C LEU A 11 -34.97 23.56 24.16
N VAL A 12 -34.97 24.41 25.20
CA VAL A 12 -33.74 25.09 25.66
C VAL A 12 -32.84 24.11 26.45
N ALA A 13 -33.41 23.18 27.20
CA ALA A 13 -32.64 22.13 27.88
C ALA A 13 -32.04 21.11 26.91
N SER A 14 -32.73 20.82 25.80
CA SER A 14 -32.19 19.91 24.75
C SER A 14 -31.06 20.53 23.94
N LEU A 15 -31.06 21.85 23.73
CA LEU A 15 -29.99 22.57 23.02
C LEU A 15 -28.75 22.81 23.90
N LEU A 16 -28.90 22.81 25.23
CA LEU A 16 -27.76 22.93 26.15
C LEU A 16 -27.07 21.59 26.44
N LEU A 17 -27.75 20.45 26.29
CA LEU A 17 -27.13 19.13 26.42
C LEU A 17 -26.35 18.65 25.18
N THR A 18 -26.68 19.17 24.00
CA THR A 18 -25.94 18.85 22.77
C THR A 18 -24.67 19.66 22.59
N ALA A 19 -24.46 20.74 23.37
CA ALA A 19 -23.26 21.59 23.30
C ALA A 19 -22.08 21.09 24.18
N ILE A 20 -22.28 20.06 25.03
CA ILE A 20 -21.26 19.58 25.98
C ILE A 20 -20.54 18.30 25.53
N VAL A 21 -21.00 17.66 24.44
CA VAL A 21 -20.41 16.36 23.99
C VAL A 21 -19.42 16.51 22.81
N VAL A 22 -19.15 17.71 22.31
CA VAL A 22 -18.31 17.92 21.10
C VAL A 22 -16.94 18.55 21.36
N MET A 23 -16.48 18.64 22.61
CA MET A 23 -15.14 19.20 22.87
C MET A 23 -14.31 18.42 23.90
N PRO A 24 -13.81 17.21 23.57
CA PRO A 24 -12.53 16.79 24.14
C PRO A 24 -11.40 16.59 23.13
N SER A 25 -11.63 16.62 21.81
CA SER A 25 -10.60 16.21 20.85
C SER A 25 -9.65 17.31 20.35
N VAL A 26 -9.92 18.57 20.62
CA VAL A 26 -9.11 19.70 20.08
C VAL A 26 -8.03 20.17 21.06
N ILE A 27 -8.12 19.85 22.35
CA ILE A 27 -7.16 20.35 23.36
C ILE A 27 -5.97 19.40 23.60
N GLU A 28 -6.08 18.12 23.22
CA GLU A 28 -5.02 17.14 23.44
C GLU A 28 -3.94 17.15 22.35
N ALA A 29 -4.25 17.65 21.17
CA ALA A 29 -3.31 17.78 20.06
C ALA A 29 -2.20 18.81 20.29
N ALA A 30 -2.38 19.76 21.23
CA ALA A 30 -1.45 20.86 21.46
C ALA A 30 -0.31 20.57 22.46
N ARG A 31 -0.24 19.36 23.05
CA ARG A 31 0.75 19.00 24.09
C ARG A 31 1.72 17.86 23.71
N ARG A 32 1.80 17.47 22.46
CA ARG A 32 2.81 16.48 22.07
C ARG A 32 4.19 17.15 22.01
N PRO A 33 5.23 16.56 22.61
CA PRO A 33 6.59 17.11 22.53
C PRO A 33 7.01 17.19 21.06
N LYS A 34 7.60 18.32 20.67
CA LYS A 34 8.24 18.46 19.35
C LYS A 34 9.42 17.50 19.33
N VAL A 35 9.33 16.45 18.52
CA VAL A 35 10.46 15.56 18.26
C VAL A 35 11.46 16.31 17.37
N ASP A 36 12.75 16.20 17.68
CA ASP A 36 13.81 16.79 16.85
C ASP A 36 13.75 16.17 15.45
N PRO A 37 13.58 16.97 14.37
CA PRO A 37 13.48 16.44 13.00
C PRO A 37 14.70 15.63 12.53
N LYS A 38 15.82 15.71 13.24
CA LYS A 38 17.07 15.01 12.89
C LYS A 38 17.33 13.78 13.77
N ALA A 39 16.44 13.50 14.73
CA ALA A 39 16.65 12.38 15.63
C ALA A 39 16.19 11.07 14.97
N VAL A 40 17.12 10.17 14.75
CA VAL A 40 16.85 8.75 14.47
C VAL A 40 17.03 8.00 15.78
N PHE A 41 16.01 7.32 16.24
CA PHE A 41 16.03 6.55 17.48
C PHE A 41 16.01 5.07 17.19
N ASN A 42 16.98 4.34 17.72
CA ASN A 42 17.02 2.89 17.67
C ASN A 42 16.58 2.33 19.02
N TYR A 43 15.63 1.41 18.97
CA TYR A 43 15.12 0.73 20.15
C TYR A 43 15.32 -0.78 19.97
N THR A 44 15.85 -1.42 21.01
CA THR A 44 15.93 -2.88 21.07
C THR A 44 14.86 -3.38 22.04
N VAL A 45 13.91 -4.15 21.55
CA VAL A 45 12.88 -4.76 22.39
C VAL A 45 13.47 -6.02 23.03
N GLN A 46 13.48 -6.06 24.36
CA GLN A 46 14.06 -7.20 25.11
C GLN A 46 13.29 -8.49 24.81
N GLY A 47 13.96 -9.48 24.24
CA GLY A 47 13.37 -10.78 23.91
C GLY A 47 12.85 -10.93 22.46
N GLN A 48 12.97 -9.90 21.62
CA GLN A 48 12.68 -9.97 20.18
C GLN A 48 13.97 -9.84 19.36
N SER A 49 14.04 -10.57 18.24
CA SER A 49 15.21 -10.56 17.35
C SER A 49 15.32 -9.31 16.45
N ASN A 50 14.31 -8.45 16.41
CA ASN A 50 14.20 -7.32 15.50
C ASN A 50 14.39 -6.00 16.24
N GLU A 51 15.35 -5.21 15.78
CA GLU A 51 15.57 -3.84 16.25
C GLU A 51 14.48 -2.92 15.69
N VAL A 52 13.82 -2.16 16.58
CA VAL A 52 12.85 -1.14 16.18
C VAL A 52 13.58 0.16 15.87
N THR A 53 13.44 0.65 14.66
CA THR A 53 13.99 1.94 14.21
C THR A 53 12.86 2.93 13.98
N VAL A 54 13.06 4.15 14.46
CA VAL A 54 12.16 5.28 14.22
C VAL A 54 12.87 6.31 13.35
N GLY A 55 12.25 6.62 12.21
CA GLY A 55 12.67 7.74 11.37
C GLY A 55 11.63 8.85 11.37
N GLN A 56 11.97 9.98 10.78
CA GLN A 56 11.08 11.13 10.65
C GLN A 56 11.12 11.66 9.22
N SER A 57 10.03 12.30 8.78
CA SER A 57 10.02 13.05 7.53
C SER A 57 11.14 14.09 7.52
N MET A 58 11.99 14.02 6.49
CA MET A 58 13.06 15.00 6.27
C MET A 58 12.48 16.35 5.87
N GLN A 59 11.36 16.31 5.17
CA GLN A 59 10.62 17.45 4.70
C GLN A 59 9.13 17.13 4.64
N ASN A 60 8.31 18.13 4.98
CA ASN A 60 6.88 18.09 4.74
C ASN A 60 6.33 19.50 4.48
N ASP A 61 5.31 19.57 3.64
CA ASP A 61 4.54 20.79 3.35
C ASP A 61 3.11 20.44 2.94
N THR A 62 2.33 21.47 2.58
CA THR A 62 1.03 21.29 1.92
C THR A 62 1.09 21.94 0.54
N SER A 63 0.78 21.17 -0.51
CA SER A 63 0.81 21.64 -1.89
C SER A 63 -0.33 22.62 -2.20
N PRO A 64 -0.21 23.46 -3.22
CA PRO A 64 -1.38 24.03 -3.89
C PRO A 64 -2.32 22.92 -4.40
N PRO A 65 -3.59 23.21 -4.73
CA PRO A 65 -4.46 22.21 -5.36
C PRO A 65 -3.84 21.70 -6.68
N LEU A 66 -3.84 20.37 -6.87
CA LEU A 66 -3.25 19.76 -8.08
C LEU A 66 -3.85 20.31 -9.38
N ARG A 67 -5.15 20.63 -9.39
CA ARG A 67 -5.83 21.23 -10.54
C ARG A 67 -5.30 22.60 -10.92
N ASP A 68 -4.69 23.32 -9.97
CA ASP A 68 -4.15 24.67 -10.17
C ASP A 68 -2.64 24.64 -10.51
N MET A 69 -2.00 23.48 -10.37
CA MET A 69 -0.58 23.29 -10.67
C MET A 69 -0.37 23.07 -12.16
N LYS A 70 0.79 23.55 -12.67
CA LYS A 70 1.18 23.30 -14.06
C LYS A 70 1.44 21.80 -14.26
N GLN A 71 0.58 21.16 -15.05
CA GLN A 71 0.71 19.74 -15.35
C GLN A 71 2.01 19.45 -16.12
N LYS A 72 2.78 18.49 -15.64
CA LYS A 72 4.06 18.09 -16.21
C LYS A 72 3.89 16.79 -17.01
N GLN A 73 4.70 16.66 -18.05
CA GLN A 73 4.92 15.40 -18.73
C GLN A 73 6.19 14.76 -18.19
N VAL A 74 6.23 13.44 -18.12
CA VAL A 74 7.40 12.71 -17.63
C VAL A 74 8.50 12.76 -18.68
N ALA A 75 9.73 13.08 -18.26
CA ALA A 75 10.89 12.94 -19.11
C ALA A 75 11.19 11.46 -19.34
N LYS A 76 11.63 11.10 -20.56
CA LYS A 76 12.06 9.73 -20.86
C LYS A 76 13.21 9.32 -19.92
N LYS A 77 12.96 8.34 -19.07
CA LYS A 77 13.98 7.74 -18.19
C LYS A 77 14.02 6.24 -18.43
N ALA A 78 15.19 5.63 -18.26
CA ALA A 78 15.28 4.20 -18.07
C ALA A 78 14.94 3.89 -16.60
N GLU A 79 13.91 3.10 -16.40
CA GLU A 79 13.58 2.57 -15.09
C GLU A 79 14.65 1.56 -14.66
N LYS A 80 14.93 1.53 -13.35
CA LYS A 80 15.89 0.59 -12.78
C LYS A 80 15.10 -0.40 -11.92
N GLU A 81 14.93 -1.59 -12.45
CA GLU A 81 14.35 -2.70 -11.69
C GLU A 81 15.42 -3.37 -10.80
N GLY A 82 14.97 -3.85 -9.64
CA GLY A 82 15.74 -4.75 -8.82
C GLY A 82 15.87 -6.14 -9.48
N PRO A 83 16.88 -6.93 -9.11
CA PRO A 83 17.00 -8.31 -9.57
C PRO A 83 15.89 -9.17 -8.97
N ASP A 84 15.57 -10.30 -9.62
CA ASP A 84 14.67 -11.31 -9.06
C ASP A 84 15.16 -11.77 -7.68
N ASN A 85 14.22 -12.19 -6.81
CA ASN A 85 14.58 -12.89 -5.59
C ASN A 85 15.19 -14.27 -5.92
N PRO A 86 16.51 -14.45 -5.80
CA PRO A 86 17.17 -15.68 -6.25
C PRO A 86 16.86 -16.91 -5.38
N ARG A 87 16.22 -16.71 -4.22
CA ARG A 87 15.92 -17.81 -3.28
C ARG A 87 14.63 -18.53 -3.59
N VAL A 88 13.65 -17.84 -4.15
CA VAL A 88 12.35 -18.44 -4.43
C VAL A 88 12.49 -19.66 -5.36
N PRO A 89 13.22 -19.62 -6.48
CA PRO A 89 13.48 -20.81 -7.28
C PRO A 89 14.19 -21.93 -6.52
N ALA A 90 15.09 -21.61 -5.61
CA ALA A 90 15.85 -22.58 -4.83
C ALA A 90 15.03 -23.18 -3.67
N SER A 91 14.14 -22.38 -3.06
CA SER A 91 13.31 -22.80 -1.94
C SER A 91 12.13 -23.66 -2.37
N LEU A 92 11.60 -23.44 -3.56
CA LEU A 92 10.52 -24.25 -4.12
C LEU A 92 10.97 -25.65 -4.55
N LYS A 93 11.16 -26.51 -3.57
CA LYS A 93 11.48 -27.95 -3.77
C LYS A 93 10.31 -28.76 -4.33
N HIS A 94 9.22 -28.13 -4.74
CA HIS A 94 7.99 -28.79 -5.16
C HIS A 94 7.84 -28.83 -6.67
N LYS A 95 8.87 -29.26 -7.38
CA LYS A 95 8.94 -29.19 -8.84
C LYS A 95 7.82 -29.92 -9.58
N ASP A 96 7.15 -30.88 -9.00
CA ASP A 96 6.22 -31.76 -9.71
C ASP A 96 4.97 -32.14 -8.89
N LYS A 97 4.49 -31.27 -7.99
CA LYS A 97 3.21 -31.53 -7.35
C LYS A 97 2.06 -31.17 -8.29
N THR A 98 1.13 -32.10 -8.43
CA THR A 98 -0.16 -31.79 -9.05
C THR A 98 -0.78 -30.61 -8.31
N ASP A 99 -1.20 -29.60 -9.05
CA ASP A 99 -1.88 -28.45 -8.48
C ASP A 99 -3.33 -28.86 -8.14
N GLU A 100 -3.57 -29.20 -6.87
CA GLU A 100 -4.87 -29.64 -6.37
C GLU A 100 -5.93 -28.53 -6.33
N ALA A 101 -5.50 -27.26 -6.46
CA ALA A 101 -6.38 -26.11 -6.47
C ALA A 101 -6.79 -25.65 -7.88
N VAL A 102 -6.45 -26.41 -8.93
CA VAL A 102 -6.89 -26.10 -10.29
C VAL A 102 -8.40 -26.22 -10.38
N GLN A 103 -9.07 -25.13 -10.71
CA GLN A 103 -10.49 -25.13 -10.99
C GLN A 103 -10.73 -25.75 -12.37
N GLN A 104 -11.31 -26.97 -12.39
CA GLN A 104 -11.72 -27.65 -13.62
C GLN A 104 -13.03 -27.00 -14.08
N GLY A 105 -12.99 -26.26 -15.19
CA GLY A 105 -14.07 -25.37 -15.67
C GLY A 105 -15.42 -26.03 -16.03
N SER A 106 -15.58 -27.35 -15.91
CA SER A 106 -16.81 -28.05 -16.29
C SER A 106 -17.86 -28.18 -15.17
N PHE A 107 -17.57 -27.78 -13.96
CA PHE A 107 -18.47 -27.97 -12.80
C PHE A 107 -18.87 -26.68 -12.07
N MET A 108 -18.43 -25.51 -12.52
CA MET A 108 -18.94 -24.28 -11.97
C MET A 108 -20.30 -23.97 -12.59
N PRO A 109 -21.38 -23.82 -11.80
CA PRO A 109 -22.57 -23.18 -12.34
C PRO A 109 -22.08 -21.83 -12.91
N GLN A 110 -22.47 -21.53 -14.14
CA GLN A 110 -22.19 -20.21 -14.73
C GLN A 110 -22.86 -19.18 -13.83
N VAL A 111 -22.11 -18.67 -12.88
CA VAL A 111 -22.51 -17.46 -12.17
C VAL A 111 -22.40 -16.38 -13.23
N ASN A 112 -23.53 -15.97 -13.77
CA ASN A 112 -23.57 -14.82 -14.66
C ASN A 112 -22.99 -13.64 -13.91
N MET A 113 -21.79 -13.23 -14.28
CA MET A 113 -21.22 -11.99 -13.79
C MET A 113 -22.25 -10.87 -14.07
N PRO A 114 -22.51 -9.99 -13.11
CA PRO A 114 -23.37 -8.84 -13.39
C PRO A 114 -22.82 -8.06 -14.57
N ALA A 115 -23.69 -7.47 -15.37
CA ALA A 115 -23.28 -6.62 -16.46
C ALA A 115 -22.34 -5.53 -15.93
N THR A 116 -21.29 -5.22 -16.71
CA THR A 116 -20.42 -4.07 -16.39
C THR A 116 -21.26 -2.81 -16.31
N GLY A 117 -21.06 -2.02 -15.24
CA GLY A 117 -21.65 -0.70 -15.14
C GLY A 117 -20.93 0.26 -16.10
N LEU A 118 -20.15 1.18 -15.56
CA LEU A 118 -19.33 2.09 -16.35
C LEU A 118 -18.04 1.38 -16.80
N ASN A 119 -17.70 1.51 -18.10
CA ASN A 119 -16.45 1.03 -18.68
C ASN A 119 -15.86 2.13 -19.55
N PHE A 120 -14.59 2.47 -19.35
CA PHE A 120 -13.90 3.53 -20.08
C PHE A 120 -12.38 3.27 -20.12
N ASP A 121 -11.72 3.86 -21.09
CA ASP A 121 -10.27 3.75 -21.23
C ASP A 121 -9.55 4.57 -20.15
N GLY A 122 -8.51 3.96 -19.56
CA GLY A 122 -7.61 4.62 -18.63
C GLY A 122 -6.44 5.33 -19.33
N ILE A 123 -5.32 5.48 -18.61
CA ILE A 123 -4.11 6.08 -19.15
C ILE A 123 -3.56 5.19 -20.27
N PRO A 124 -3.45 5.69 -21.51
CA PRO A 124 -2.94 4.92 -22.63
C PRO A 124 -1.41 4.81 -22.60
N PHE A 125 -0.86 3.89 -23.38
CA PHE A 125 0.57 3.86 -23.70
C PHE A 125 0.80 4.32 -25.15
N PRO A 126 1.65 5.33 -25.40
CA PRO A 126 2.28 6.27 -24.46
C PRO A 126 1.26 7.28 -23.93
N GLY A 127 1.18 7.45 -22.59
CA GLY A 127 0.14 8.30 -22.00
C GLY A 127 0.66 9.53 -21.27
N VAL A 128 1.83 9.42 -20.66
CA VAL A 128 2.42 10.46 -19.82
C VAL A 128 3.80 10.93 -20.32
N GLY A 129 4.21 10.49 -21.49
CA GLY A 129 5.44 10.93 -22.19
C GLY A 129 6.68 10.06 -21.92
N CYS A 130 6.74 9.29 -20.87
CA CYS A 130 7.93 8.46 -20.57
C CYS A 130 8.02 7.20 -21.44
N ASN A 131 6.93 6.63 -21.88
CA ASN A 131 6.89 5.28 -22.44
C ASN A 131 7.54 4.25 -21.50
N CYS A 132 7.27 4.37 -20.21
CA CYS A 132 7.83 3.50 -19.19
C CYS A 132 7.25 2.09 -19.28
N ALA A 133 8.10 1.11 -19.07
CA ALA A 133 7.77 -0.29 -18.97
C ALA A 133 8.68 -0.93 -17.90
N PRO A 134 8.12 -1.63 -16.94
CA PRO A 134 6.71 -1.96 -16.76
C PRO A 134 5.82 -0.75 -16.40
N PRO A 135 4.49 -0.83 -16.65
CA PRO A 135 3.59 0.27 -16.36
C PRO A 135 3.15 0.35 -14.89
N ASP A 136 3.33 -0.69 -14.11
CA ASP A 136 2.96 -0.84 -12.69
C ASP A 136 1.59 -0.26 -12.36
N THR A 137 0.62 -0.59 -13.21
CA THR A 137 -0.71 0.00 -13.18
C THR A 137 -1.45 -0.38 -11.92
N ASN A 138 -1.86 0.61 -11.16
CA ASN A 138 -2.80 0.45 -10.07
C ASN A 138 -3.76 1.65 -10.01
N GLY A 139 -4.67 1.64 -9.06
CA GLY A 139 -5.61 2.72 -8.83
C GLY A 139 -6.69 2.32 -7.84
N GLU A 140 -7.40 3.31 -7.33
CA GLU A 140 -8.40 3.11 -6.29
C GLU A 140 -9.65 3.93 -6.56
N VAL A 141 -10.79 3.45 -6.04
CA VAL A 141 -12.09 4.07 -6.20
C VAL A 141 -12.52 4.71 -4.88
N GLY A 142 -12.54 6.04 -4.85
CA GLY A 142 -13.07 6.81 -3.73
C GLY A 142 -14.58 7.03 -3.78
N ALA A 143 -15.07 7.99 -3.00
CA ALA A 143 -16.49 8.31 -2.92
C ALA A 143 -17.06 8.81 -4.27
N THR A 144 -16.36 9.72 -4.94
CA THR A 144 -16.82 10.40 -6.18
C THR A 144 -15.84 10.31 -7.34
N GLN A 145 -14.64 9.85 -7.11
CA GLN A 145 -13.55 9.82 -8.07
C GLN A 145 -12.93 8.42 -8.15
N TYR A 146 -12.26 8.15 -9.26
CA TYR A 146 -11.32 7.06 -9.46
C TYR A 146 -9.97 7.68 -9.81
N VAL A 147 -8.92 7.26 -9.13
CA VAL A 147 -7.54 7.65 -9.45
C VAL A 147 -6.84 6.45 -10.04
N GLN A 148 -6.34 6.58 -11.24
CA GLN A 148 -5.42 5.64 -11.85
C GLN A 148 -4.01 6.19 -11.78
N ILE A 149 -3.06 5.33 -11.44
CA ILE A 149 -1.64 5.63 -11.46
C ILE A 149 -0.88 4.58 -12.26
N VAL A 150 0.14 5.03 -12.95
CA VAL A 150 1.06 4.20 -13.73
C VAL A 150 2.47 4.75 -13.56
N ASN A 151 3.48 4.01 -13.93
CA ASN A 151 4.83 4.52 -14.08
C ASN A 151 4.93 5.53 -15.24
N GLU A 152 5.28 6.77 -15.08
CA GLU A 152 5.33 7.63 -13.87
C GLU A 152 4.22 8.70 -13.98
N GLY A 153 2.96 8.28 -14.00
CA GLY A 153 1.87 9.20 -14.25
C GLY A 153 0.57 8.86 -13.56
N TYR A 154 -0.31 9.85 -13.46
CA TYR A 154 -1.62 9.68 -12.82
C TYR A 154 -2.72 10.39 -13.60
N GLN A 155 -3.95 9.92 -13.39
CA GLN A 155 -5.17 10.53 -13.91
C GLN A 155 -6.31 10.38 -12.92
N VAL A 156 -7.12 11.43 -12.79
CA VAL A 156 -8.31 11.45 -11.94
C VAL A 156 -9.54 11.47 -12.82
N PHE A 157 -10.47 10.55 -12.55
CA PHE A 157 -11.72 10.41 -13.28
C PHE A 157 -12.92 10.65 -12.36
N ASN A 158 -13.98 11.17 -12.93
CA ASN A 158 -15.29 11.19 -12.28
C ASN A 158 -15.85 9.75 -12.21
N LYS A 159 -16.12 9.25 -11.01
CA LYS A 159 -16.61 7.89 -10.79
C LYS A 159 -17.94 7.60 -11.47
N ALA A 160 -18.84 8.60 -11.55
CA ALA A 160 -20.17 8.41 -12.09
C ALA A 160 -20.22 8.42 -13.64
N THR A 161 -19.24 9.07 -14.28
CA THR A 161 -19.28 9.30 -15.74
C THR A 161 -18.06 8.74 -16.48
N GLY A 162 -16.96 8.42 -15.80
CA GLY A 162 -15.68 8.07 -16.43
C GLY A 162 -14.94 9.25 -17.06
N ALA A 163 -15.50 10.47 -16.99
CA ALA A 163 -14.86 11.64 -17.58
C ALA A 163 -13.58 12.01 -16.80
N SER A 164 -12.49 12.31 -17.52
CA SER A 164 -11.27 12.83 -16.90
C SER A 164 -11.53 14.17 -16.23
N GLN A 165 -11.09 14.29 -14.99
CA GLN A 165 -11.12 15.53 -14.21
C GLN A 165 -9.73 16.18 -14.12
N LEU A 166 -8.65 15.38 -14.20
CA LEU A 166 -7.29 15.84 -14.18
C LEU A 166 -6.38 14.80 -14.86
N GLY A 167 -5.44 15.27 -15.65
CA GLY A 167 -4.47 14.41 -16.32
C GLY A 167 -4.93 13.81 -17.65
N PRO A 168 -4.20 12.84 -18.23
CA PRO A 168 -3.02 12.19 -17.65
C PRO A 168 -1.82 13.13 -17.51
N SER A 169 -1.15 13.07 -16.39
CA SER A 169 -0.03 13.95 -16.04
C SER A 169 1.08 13.18 -15.35
N GLY A 170 2.32 13.64 -15.49
CA GLY A 170 3.45 13.07 -14.75
C GLY A 170 3.26 13.24 -13.23
N ILE A 171 3.57 12.20 -12.46
CA ILE A 171 3.48 12.20 -11.00
C ILE A 171 4.35 13.31 -10.37
N SER A 172 5.42 13.72 -11.06
CA SER A 172 6.26 14.86 -10.67
C SER A 172 5.51 16.21 -10.60
N THR A 173 4.27 16.29 -11.13
CA THR A 173 3.39 17.44 -10.91
C THR A 173 3.05 17.57 -9.42
N LEU A 174 2.70 16.46 -8.76
CA LEU A 174 2.37 16.44 -7.33
C LEU A 174 3.51 16.99 -6.47
N TRP A 175 4.76 16.80 -6.90
CA TRP A 175 5.96 17.20 -6.16
C TRP A 175 6.52 18.56 -6.57
N SER A 176 5.89 19.28 -7.50
CA SER A 176 6.37 20.60 -7.93
C SER A 176 6.48 21.58 -6.77
N GLY A 177 7.66 22.21 -6.61
CA GLY A 177 7.97 23.18 -5.57
C GLY A 177 8.18 22.56 -4.19
N PHE A 178 8.16 21.23 -4.07
CA PHE A 178 8.44 20.53 -2.81
C PHE A 178 9.94 20.53 -2.48
N GLY A 179 10.80 20.42 -3.50
CA GLY A 179 12.24 20.28 -3.35
C GLY A 179 12.71 18.85 -3.07
N GLY A 180 14.04 18.69 -2.95
CA GLY A 180 14.65 17.38 -2.68
C GLY A 180 14.44 16.35 -3.79
N VAL A 181 14.69 15.08 -3.46
CA VAL A 181 14.64 13.98 -4.44
C VAL A 181 13.21 13.66 -4.89
N CYS A 182 12.20 13.91 -4.07
CA CYS A 182 10.81 13.73 -4.46
C CYS A 182 10.41 14.61 -5.65
N GLU A 183 10.96 15.83 -5.75
CA GLU A 183 10.71 16.70 -6.90
C GLU A 183 11.61 16.37 -8.10
N THR A 184 12.89 16.01 -7.85
CA THR A 184 13.92 15.96 -8.89
C THR A 184 14.25 14.58 -9.41
N SER A 185 13.94 13.55 -8.63
CA SER A 185 14.40 12.17 -8.87
C SER A 185 13.36 11.13 -8.45
N GLY A 186 12.07 11.40 -8.71
CA GLY A 186 11.02 10.38 -8.63
C GLY A 186 11.34 9.26 -9.62
N ASN A 187 11.33 8.01 -9.17
CA ASN A 187 11.81 6.88 -9.94
C ASN A 187 10.71 5.91 -10.36
N GLY A 188 9.53 5.99 -9.78
CA GLY A 188 8.42 5.11 -10.14
C GLY A 188 7.85 4.29 -9.00
N ASP A 189 7.37 3.10 -9.31
CA ASP A 189 6.61 2.19 -8.44
C ASP A 189 5.52 2.93 -7.65
N PRO A 190 4.69 3.75 -8.30
CA PRO A 190 3.74 4.57 -7.59
C PRO A 190 2.54 3.75 -7.12
N VAL A 191 1.99 4.10 -5.96
CA VAL A 191 0.76 3.52 -5.44
C VAL A 191 -0.24 4.63 -5.15
N ALA A 192 -1.50 4.42 -5.55
CA ALA A 192 -2.62 5.28 -5.18
C ALA A 192 -3.64 4.48 -4.37
N MET A 193 -3.97 4.97 -3.17
CA MET A 193 -4.92 4.38 -2.24
C MET A 193 -5.98 5.39 -1.83
N TYR A 194 -7.15 4.90 -1.44
CA TYR A 194 -8.18 5.71 -0.83
C TYR A 194 -8.39 5.31 0.63
N ASP A 195 -7.95 6.18 1.52
CA ASP A 195 -8.23 6.07 2.94
C ASP A 195 -9.71 6.35 3.20
N GLN A 196 -10.50 5.29 3.23
CA GLN A 196 -11.95 5.37 3.41
C GLN A 196 -12.36 5.79 4.83
N ILE A 197 -11.46 5.68 5.82
CA ILE A 197 -11.73 6.06 7.21
C ILE A 197 -11.88 7.58 7.32
N ASP A 198 -10.94 8.32 6.71
CA ASP A 198 -10.92 9.79 6.75
C ASP A 198 -11.27 10.44 5.40
N ASN A 199 -11.65 9.64 4.39
CA ASN A 199 -11.96 10.09 3.04
C ASN A 199 -10.80 10.92 2.44
N ARG A 200 -9.62 10.29 2.33
CA ARG A 200 -8.40 10.90 1.79
C ARG A 200 -7.76 10.03 0.71
N TRP A 201 -7.15 10.67 -0.25
CA TRP A 201 -6.27 10.01 -1.22
C TRP A 201 -4.87 9.96 -0.66
N VAL A 202 -4.21 8.83 -0.83
CA VAL A 202 -2.80 8.62 -0.48
C VAL A 202 -2.08 8.19 -1.73
N ILE A 203 -1.04 8.93 -2.09
CA ILE A 203 -0.21 8.64 -3.26
C ILE A 203 1.23 8.51 -2.80
N SER A 204 1.90 7.45 -3.19
CA SER A 204 3.31 7.24 -2.89
C SER A 204 4.11 6.95 -4.15
N GLN A 205 5.42 7.18 -4.07
CA GLN A 205 6.44 6.74 -5.02
C GLN A 205 7.79 6.69 -4.34
N PHE A 206 8.66 5.82 -4.78
CA PHE A 206 10.05 5.88 -4.34
C PHE A 206 10.84 6.96 -5.11
N ALA A 207 11.94 7.44 -4.51
CA ALA A 207 12.80 8.44 -5.11
C ALA A 207 14.28 8.25 -4.72
N GLY A 208 15.19 8.67 -5.60
CA GLY A 208 16.62 8.68 -5.32
C GLY A 208 17.46 9.08 -6.51
N ALA A 209 18.67 9.59 -6.27
CA ALA A 209 19.54 10.09 -7.32
C ALA A 209 20.17 8.97 -8.18
N SER A 210 20.46 7.83 -7.57
CA SER A 210 21.08 6.66 -8.25
C SER A 210 20.27 5.38 -8.06
N VAL A 211 19.85 5.12 -6.83
CA VAL A 211 18.89 4.07 -6.44
C VAL A 211 17.87 4.71 -5.51
N PRO A 212 16.63 4.20 -5.49
CA PRO A 212 15.62 4.68 -4.55
C PRO A 212 16.05 4.40 -3.11
N THR A 213 16.24 5.46 -2.35
CA THR A 213 16.58 5.46 -0.92
C THR A 213 15.52 6.19 -0.09
N ASP A 214 14.63 6.88 -0.77
CA ASP A 214 13.61 7.72 -0.16
C ASP A 214 12.22 7.28 -0.61
N GLU A 215 11.25 7.42 0.27
CA GLU A 215 9.84 7.25 -0.05
C GLU A 215 9.12 8.59 0.06
N CYS A 216 8.38 8.93 -0.97
CA CYS A 216 7.61 10.16 -1.10
C CYS A 216 6.13 9.82 -0.95
N ILE A 217 5.48 10.30 0.11
CA ILE A 217 4.08 10.03 0.40
C ILE A 217 3.30 11.34 0.47
N ALA A 218 2.16 11.40 -0.20
CA ALA A 218 1.26 12.55 -0.20
C ALA A 218 -0.15 12.12 0.20
N VAL A 219 -0.75 12.83 1.17
CA VAL A 219 -2.10 12.59 1.68
C VAL A 219 -2.96 13.79 1.34
N SER A 220 -4.08 13.59 0.62
CA SER A 220 -4.95 14.70 0.25
C SER A 220 -5.58 15.36 1.47
N THR A 221 -5.77 16.67 1.43
CA THR A 221 -6.37 17.43 2.54
C THR A 221 -7.89 17.27 2.61
N THR A 222 -8.51 16.78 1.53
CA THR A 222 -9.94 16.52 1.41
C THR A 222 -10.18 15.24 0.60
N SER A 223 -11.43 14.86 0.39
CA SER A 223 -11.81 13.73 -0.48
C SER A 223 -11.65 14.00 -1.99
N ASP A 224 -11.26 15.21 -2.39
CA ASP A 224 -11.02 15.59 -3.78
C ASP A 224 -9.57 15.30 -4.19
N ALA A 225 -9.37 14.33 -5.05
CA ALA A 225 -8.05 13.93 -5.58
C ALA A 225 -7.36 15.04 -6.40
N THR A 226 -8.11 16.04 -6.87
CA THR A 226 -7.56 17.19 -7.58
C THR A 226 -7.19 18.37 -6.66
N GLY A 227 -7.42 18.21 -5.35
CA GLY A 227 -7.16 19.20 -4.31
C GLY A 227 -5.70 19.28 -3.87
N SER A 228 -5.49 19.87 -2.70
CA SER A 228 -4.17 19.97 -2.06
C SER A 228 -3.79 18.69 -1.34
N TYR A 229 -2.48 18.46 -1.20
CA TYR A 229 -1.92 17.30 -0.51
C TYR A 229 -0.91 17.74 0.55
N ASN A 230 -0.95 17.11 1.72
CA ASN A 230 0.15 17.10 2.68
C ASN A 230 1.22 16.14 2.15
N ARG A 231 2.41 16.66 1.81
CA ARG A 231 3.50 15.93 1.15
C ARG A 231 4.62 15.65 2.12
N TYR A 232 5.24 14.48 1.99
CA TYR A 232 6.30 14.00 2.88
C TYR A 232 7.41 13.33 2.10
N ALA A 233 8.67 13.59 2.48
CA ALA A 233 9.84 12.84 2.07
C ALA A 233 10.42 12.10 3.27
N PHE A 234 10.56 10.77 3.15
CA PHE A 234 11.16 9.92 4.15
C PHE A 234 12.44 9.28 3.58
N HIS A 235 13.57 9.53 4.25
CA HIS A 235 14.80 8.81 3.93
C HIS A 235 14.82 7.49 4.69
N LEU A 236 14.89 6.37 3.95
CA LEU A 236 14.77 5.03 4.52
C LEU A 236 16.12 4.40 4.86
N GLY A 237 17.20 4.94 4.31
CA GLY A 237 18.57 4.45 4.53
C GLY A 237 19.40 4.44 3.25
N SER A 238 20.52 3.72 3.27
CA SER A 238 21.47 3.67 2.14
C SER A 238 21.25 2.51 1.16
N ASN A 239 20.30 1.63 1.45
CA ASN A 239 19.97 0.50 0.60
C ASN A 239 19.02 0.90 -0.54
N PHE A 240 18.85 0.03 -1.52
CA PHE A 240 17.81 0.16 -2.53
C PHE A 240 16.52 -0.47 -2.00
N PHE A 241 15.47 0.34 -1.89
CA PHE A 241 14.14 -0.06 -1.46
C PHE A 241 13.24 -0.16 -2.70
N ASP A 242 12.86 -1.37 -3.04
CA ASP A 242 12.14 -1.73 -4.26
C ASP A 242 10.74 -2.27 -3.93
N TYR A 243 9.83 -2.24 -4.88
CA TYR A 243 8.49 -2.81 -4.75
C TYR A 243 7.72 -2.24 -3.55
N PRO A 244 7.57 -0.91 -3.40
CA PRO A 244 6.85 -0.30 -2.29
C PRO A 244 5.35 -0.58 -2.44
N HIS A 245 4.76 -1.30 -1.49
CA HIS A 245 3.33 -1.55 -1.48
C HIS A 245 2.68 -1.02 -0.23
N LEU A 246 1.88 0.03 -0.45
CA LEU A 246 1.19 0.80 0.59
C LEU A 246 -0.16 0.16 0.94
N SER A 247 -0.57 0.32 2.19
CA SER A 247 -1.91 -0.03 2.67
C SER A 247 -2.42 0.97 3.70
N VAL A 248 -3.73 1.03 3.84
CA VAL A 248 -4.43 1.84 4.82
C VAL A 248 -4.90 0.97 5.98
N TRP A 249 -4.56 1.37 7.21
CA TRP A 249 -5.05 0.77 8.44
C TRP A 249 -5.42 1.86 9.44
N PRO A 250 -6.24 1.59 10.48
CA PRO A 250 -6.71 2.66 11.37
C PRO A 250 -5.61 3.44 12.09
N ASP A 251 -4.51 2.81 12.44
CA ASP A 251 -3.42 3.38 13.24
C ASP A 251 -2.23 3.90 12.42
N ALA A 252 -2.02 3.39 11.21
CA ALA A 252 -0.90 3.78 10.36
C ALA A 252 -1.20 3.59 8.86
N TYR A 253 -0.39 4.20 8.00
CA TYR A 253 -0.18 3.75 6.64
C TYR A 253 0.97 2.74 6.67
N TYR A 254 0.70 1.49 6.28
CA TYR A 254 1.71 0.44 6.27
C TYR A 254 2.27 0.23 4.88
N MET A 255 3.51 -0.19 4.82
CA MET A 255 4.21 -0.47 3.56
C MET A 255 5.17 -1.65 3.75
N SER A 256 5.33 -2.43 2.69
CA SER A 256 6.42 -3.40 2.58
C SER A 256 7.32 -3.04 1.40
N MET A 257 8.60 -3.33 1.54
CA MET A 257 9.59 -3.13 0.48
C MET A 257 10.55 -4.30 0.41
N ASN A 258 11.01 -4.61 -0.80
CA ASN A 258 12.13 -5.49 -1.04
C ASN A 258 13.42 -4.70 -0.89
N VAL A 259 14.28 -5.09 0.01
CA VAL A 259 15.54 -4.40 0.25
C VAL A 259 16.68 -5.09 -0.47
N PHE A 260 17.36 -4.33 -1.30
CA PHE A 260 18.62 -4.73 -1.94
C PHE A 260 19.77 -3.91 -1.36
N ASN A 261 20.98 -4.40 -1.53
CA ASN A 261 22.17 -3.62 -1.16
C ASN A 261 22.20 -2.28 -1.93
N SER A 262 23.03 -1.34 -1.49
CA SER A 262 23.12 0.01 -2.06
C SER A 262 23.44 0.07 -3.56
N SER A 263 23.97 -1.01 -4.15
CA SER A 263 24.17 -1.12 -5.59
C SER A 263 22.98 -1.75 -6.33
N GLY A 264 21.96 -2.25 -5.63
CA GLY A 264 20.78 -2.92 -6.19
C GLY A 264 21.12 -4.29 -6.81
N THR A 265 22.14 -4.99 -6.33
CA THR A 265 22.62 -6.24 -6.93
C THR A 265 22.36 -7.48 -6.08
N SER A 266 22.07 -7.32 -4.80
CA SER A 266 21.86 -8.43 -3.87
C SER A 266 20.64 -8.19 -3.01
N PHE A 267 19.69 -9.12 -3.05
CA PHE A 267 18.50 -9.09 -2.19
C PHE A 267 18.91 -9.38 -0.74
N LEU A 268 18.47 -8.52 0.19
CA LEU A 268 18.74 -8.62 1.61
C LEU A 268 17.56 -9.21 2.38
N GLY A 269 16.35 -9.02 1.90
CA GLY A 269 15.09 -9.45 2.50
C GLY A 269 14.01 -8.39 2.40
N PRO A 270 12.76 -8.69 2.77
CA PRO A 270 11.71 -7.70 2.86
C PRO A 270 11.82 -6.89 4.15
N GLN A 271 11.27 -5.67 4.14
CA GLN A 271 11.24 -4.77 5.30
C GLN A 271 9.88 -4.12 5.45
N PRO A 272 9.26 -4.18 6.66
CA PRO A 272 7.99 -3.53 6.93
C PRO A 272 8.21 -2.11 7.44
N PHE A 273 7.29 -1.22 7.05
CA PHE A 273 7.24 0.16 7.49
C PHE A 273 5.83 0.53 7.96
N ALA A 274 5.73 1.39 8.95
CA ALA A 274 4.49 2.00 9.42
C ALA A 274 4.69 3.52 9.52
N PHE A 275 3.93 4.29 8.76
CA PHE A 275 3.99 5.76 8.75
C PHE A 275 2.88 6.33 9.63
N ASN A 276 3.19 7.36 10.40
CA ASN A 276 2.27 7.98 11.35
C ASN A 276 1.12 8.70 10.62
N ARG A 277 0.06 7.92 10.34
CA ARG A 277 -1.14 8.36 9.62
C ARG A 277 -1.78 9.60 10.27
N ALA A 278 -1.89 9.62 11.61
CA ALA A 278 -2.52 10.74 12.33
C ALA A 278 -1.81 12.07 12.07
N ASN A 279 -0.48 12.08 12.09
CA ASN A 279 0.29 13.30 11.79
C ASN A 279 0.20 13.66 10.31
N MET A 280 0.22 12.66 9.41
CA MET A 280 0.16 12.90 7.96
C MET A 280 -1.19 13.49 7.54
N LEU A 281 -2.29 13.06 8.14
CA LEU A 281 -3.61 13.63 7.91
C LEU A 281 -3.68 15.12 8.30
N LEU A 282 -2.94 15.52 9.35
CA LEU A 282 -2.90 16.88 9.87
C LEU A 282 -1.85 17.79 9.22
N GLY A 283 -1.03 17.28 8.29
CA GLY A 283 0.08 18.03 7.70
C GLY A 283 1.24 18.29 8.66
N LEU A 284 1.29 17.60 9.79
CA LEU A 284 2.36 17.73 10.79
C LEU A 284 3.57 16.85 10.40
N PRO A 285 4.79 17.19 10.87
CA PRO A 285 5.93 16.30 10.73
C PRO A 285 5.57 14.88 11.20
N ALA A 286 5.83 13.90 10.35
CA ALA A 286 5.42 12.52 10.58
C ALA A 286 6.63 11.62 10.81
N THR A 287 6.49 10.64 11.70
CA THR A 287 7.47 9.60 11.93
C THR A 287 7.09 8.32 11.19
N PHE A 288 8.07 7.46 10.95
CA PHE A 288 7.83 6.07 10.59
C PHE A 288 8.51 5.13 11.60
N ILE A 289 7.99 3.92 11.71
CA ILE A 289 8.56 2.83 12.48
C ILE A 289 8.84 1.67 11.53
N THR A 290 10.01 1.04 11.67
CA THR A 290 10.38 -0.18 10.96
C THR A 290 11.15 -1.11 11.89
N THR A 291 11.07 -2.41 11.65
CA THR A 291 11.82 -3.43 12.41
C THR A 291 13.08 -3.89 11.66
N GLY A 292 13.48 -3.17 10.63
CA GLY A 292 14.59 -3.55 9.78
C GLY A 292 14.24 -4.70 8.83
N VAL A 293 15.24 -5.20 8.12
CA VAL A 293 15.10 -6.32 7.19
C VAL A 293 14.76 -7.59 7.94
N THR A 294 13.60 -8.18 7.65
CA THR A 294 13.07 -9.35 8.35
C THR A 294 13.73 -10.63 7.86
N GLY A 295 14.20 -11.47 8.79
CA GLY A 295 14.78 -12.78 8.48
C GLY A 295 16.00 -12.74 7.55
N GLY A 296 16.53 -11.57 7.26
CA GLY A 296 17.55 -11.37 6.25
C GLY A 296 17.10 -11.94 4.90
N SER A 297 18.04 -12.49 4.14
CA SER A 297 17.71 -13.11 2.86
C SER A 297 16.96 -14.46 2.96
N ASN A 298 16.40 -14.82 4.10
CA ASN A 298 15.63 -16.07 4.30
C ASN A 298 14.12 -15.87 4.26
N GLU A 299 13.64 -14.63 4.26
CA GLU A 299 12.23 -14.31 4.10
C GLU A 299 11.93 -13.94 2.66
N ASP A 300 10.71 -14.23 2.22
CA ASP A 300 10.21 -13.86 0.92
C ASP A 300 9.41 -12.55 1.00
N VAL A 301 8.96 -12.05 -0.14
CA VAL A 301 8.16 -10.83 -0.23
C VAL A 301 6.82 -10.99 0.47
N TYR A 302 6.46 -10.05 1.31
CA TYR A 302 5.14 -9.98 1.92
C TYR A 302 4.44 -8.66 1.57
N LEU A 303 3.11 -8.67 1.64
CA LEU A 303 2.27 -7.49 1.45
C LEU A 303 1.52 -7.15 2.73
N PRO A 304 1.37 -5.86 3.08
CA PRO A 304 0.46 -5.40 4.12
C PRO A 304 -1.00 -5.54 3.66
N SER A 305 -1.88 -5.88 4.59
CA SER A 305 -3.31 -5.92 4.35
C SER A 305 -3.88 -4.51 4.24
N ASP A 306 -4.70 -4.29 3.23
CA ASP A 306 -5.36 -3.02 2.97
C ASP A 306 -6.85 -3.09 3.27
N LEU A 307 -7.36 -2.09 3.96
CA LEU A 307 -8.72 -2.07 4.49
C LEU A 307 -9.77 -1.84 3.41
N ASP A 308 -10.63 -2.84 3.22
CA ASP A 308 -11.83 -2.78 2.39
C ASP A 308 -13.12 -2.85 3.22
N GLY A 309 -14.20 -2.34 2.64
CA GLY A 309 -15.53 -2.40 3.28
C GLY A 309 -15.74 -1.32 4.34
N ILE A 310 -16.91 -1.35 4.98
CA ILE A 310 -17.37 -0.30 5.90
C ILE A 310 -17.22 -0.67 7.38
N ILE A 311 -16.91 -1.93 7.68
CA ILE A 311 -16.71 -2.40 9.05
C ILE A 311 -15.21 -2.37 9.32
N PRO A 312 -14.75 -1.57 10.32
CA PRO A 312 -13.34 -1.52 10.65
C PRO A 312 -12.85 -2.86 11.23
N PRO A 313 -11.54 -3.12 11.23
CA PRO A 313 -10.99 -4.24 11.98
C PRO A 313 -11.30 -4.08 13.48
N PRO A 314 -11.19 -5.17 14.26
CA PRO A 314 -11.33 -5.09 15.71
C PRO A 314 -10.45 -3.99 16.31
N VAL A 315 -10.94 -3.30 17.33
CA VAL A 315 -10.20 -2.20 17.96
C VAL A 315 -8.84 -2.69 18.49
N GLY A 316 -7.77 -2.03 18.06
CA GLY A 316 -6.39 -2.40 18.44
C GLY A 316 -5.83 -3.61 17.68
N ALA A 317 -6.55 -4.12 16.67
CA ALA A 317 -6.03 -5.17 15.81
C ALA A 317 -4.75 -4.70 15.08
N PRO A 318 -3.65 -5.48 15.15
CA PRO A 318 -2.43 -5.17 14.41
C PRO A 318 -2.67 -5.28 12.90
N ALA A 319 -1.89 -4.56 12.11
CA ALA A 319 -1.90 -4.78 10.67
C ALA A 319 -1.35 -6.17 10.34
N THR A 320 -2.01 -6.85 9.43
CA THR A 320 -1.63 -8.19 8.97
C THR A 320 -0.79 -8.07 7.71
N PHE A 321 0.32 -8.82 7.68
CA PHE A 321 1.16 -8.99 6.48
C PHE A 321 1.17 -10.46 6.09
N VAL A 322 1.07 -10.75 4.80
CA VAL A 322 1.13 -12.13 4.31
C VAL A 322 2.30 -12.28 3.35
N GLU A 323 3.12 -13.28 3.61
CA GLU A 323 4.29 -13.62 2.80
C GLU A 323 3.94 -14.61 1.68
N PHE A 324 4.64 -14.51 0.54
CA PHE A 324 4.56 -15.44 -0.56
C PHE A 324 4.89 -16.88 -0.08
N PRO A 325 4.06 -17.90 -0.42
CA PRO A 325 4.17 -19.22 0.18
C PRO A 325 5.24 -20.12 -0.45
N SER A 326 6.46 -19.63 -0.61
CA SER A 326 7.58 -20.38 -1.22
C SER A 326 7.94 -21.66 -0.46
N THR A 327 7.69 -21.69 0.85
CA THR A 327 7.97 -22.82 1.74
C THR A 327 6.82 -23.84 1.83
N GLY A 328 5.70 -23.58 1.16
CA GLY A 328 4.47 -24.39 1.22
C GLY A 328 3.50 -23.95 2.33
N ALA A 329 3.72 -22.78 2.91
CA ALA A 329 2.81 -22.17 3.88
C ALA A 329 2.74 -20.65 3.65
N TYR A 330 1.57 -20.06 3.87
CA TYR A 330 1.43 -18.61 3.99
C TYR A 330 1.94 -18.21 5.36
N ARG A 331 2.96 -17.38 5.42
CA ARG A 331 3.42 -16.84 6.70
C ARG A 331 2.70 -15.53 6.96
N VAL A 332 1.94 -15.49 8.04
CA VAL A 332 1.10 -14.36 8.45
C VAL A 332 1.80 -13.65 9.59
N PHE A 333 2.14 -12.39 9.40
CA PHE A 333 2.79 -11.55 10.42
C PHE A 333 1.81 -10.50 10.92
N HIS A 334 1.99 -10.10 12.18
CA HIS A 334 1.35 -8.95 12.78
C HIS A 334 2.36 -7.82 12.97
N PHE A 335 2.01 -6.62 12.52
CA PHE A 335 2.73 -5.41 12.84
C PHE A 335 1.90 -4.58 13.81
N HIS A 336 2.33 -4.56 15.06
CA HIS A 336 1.81 -3.66 16.08
C HIS A 336 2.72 -2.45 16.17
N VAL A 337 2.16 -1.23 16.13
CA VAL A 337 2.92 0.01 16.24
C VAL A 337 2.42 0.89 17.38
N ASP A 338 3.37 1.49 18.09
CA ASP A 338 3.12 2.50 19.12
C ASP A 338 4.00 3.73 18.83
N PHE A 339 3.40 4.75 18.21
CA PHE A 339 4.11 6.00 17.89
C PHE A 339 4.41 6.87 19.12
N VAL A 340 3.86 6.56 20.28
CA VAL A 340 4.13 7.25 21.55
C VAL A 340 5.30 6.61 22.27
N THR A 341 5.32 5.29 22.32
CA THR A 341 6.39 4.49 22.92
C THR A 341 6.88 3.45 21.91
N PRO A 342 7.72 3.85 20.94
CA PRO A 342 8.12 3.00 19.82
C PRO A 342 8.71 1.64 20.22
N ALA A 343 9.32 1.54 21.40
CA ALA A 343 9.84 0.28 21.96
C ALA A 343 8.76 -0.80 22.16
N ASN A 344 7.47 -0.42 22.21
CA ASN A 344 6.35 -1.36 22.28
C ASN A 344 5.98 -1.93 20.91
N SER A 345 6.51 -1.36 19.83
CA SER A 345 6.21 -1.83 18.46
C SER A 345 6.87 -3.18 18.19
N SER A 346 6.18 -4.01 17.39
CA SER A 346 6.69 -5.35 17.09
C SER A 346 6.18 -5.85 15.74
N PHE A 347 7.02 -6.59 15.03
CA PHE A 347 6.66 -7.34 13.82
C PHE A 347 6.94 -8.81 14.07
N THR A 348 5.90 -9.63 14.18
CA THR A 348 6.03 -11.02 14.65
C THR A 348 5.22 -11.98 13.78
N LEU A 349 5.76 -13.19 13.59
CA LEU A 349 5.03 -14.27 12.94
C LEU A 349 3.84 -14.68 13.83
N PHE A 350 2.65 -14.60 13.28
CA PHE A 350 1.40 -14.94 13.98
C PHE A 350 0.90 -16.34 13.64
N ALA A 351 0.90 -16.71 12.36
CA ALA A 351 0.40 -18.00 11.89
C ALA A 351 1.15 -18.46 10.62
N SER A 352 1.06 -19.76 10.33
CA SER A 352 1.64 -20.36 9.12
C SER A 352 0.68 -21.42 8.53
N PRO A 353 -0.50 -21.01 8.02
CA PRO A 353 -1.42 -21.96 7.40
C PRO A 353 -0.79 -22.54 6.11
N ALA A 354 -1.05 -23.84 5.88
CA ALA A 354 -0.50 -24.55 4.74
C ALA A 354 -1.06 -23.99 3.42
N ALA A 355 -0.18 -23.80 2.45
CA ALA A 355 -0.57 -23.48 1.07
C ALA A 355 -0.70 -24.76 0.24
N ALA A 356 -1.68 -24.81 -0.66
CA ALA A 356 -1.74 -25.87 -1.67
C ALA A 356 -0.48 -25.85 -2.54
N GLY A 357 0.01 -27.03 -2.92
CA GLY A 357 1.18 -27.17 -3.77
C GLY A 357 1.01 -26.46 -5.12
N PHE A 358 2.05 -25.90 -5.66
CA PHE A 358 2.07 -25.25 -6.97
C PHE A 358 3.47 -25.33 -7.61
N SER A 359 3.54 -25.07 -8.90
CA SER A 359 4.80 -24.89 -9.61
C SER A 359 5.03 -23.41 -9.90
N LEU A 360 6.28 -22.96 -9.73
CA LEU A 360 6.65 -21.59 -10.08
C LEU A 360 6.40 -21.30 -11.55
N LEU A 361 5.88 -20.12 -11.79
CA LEU A 361 5.86 -19.55 -13.13
C LEU A 361 7.25 -18.98 -13.45
N CYS A 362 7.76 -19.27 -14.64
CA CYS A 362 9.05 -18.79 -15.13
C CYS A 362 10.26 -19.10 -14.22
N PRO A 363 10.50 -20.34 -13.79
CA PRO A 363 11.52 -20.65 -12.79
C PRO A 363 12.97 -20.43 -13.25
N THR A 364 13.21 -20.21 -14.54
CA THR A 364 14.54 -20.04 -15.13
C THR A 364 14.73 -18.74 -15.90
N THR A 365 13.63 -18.06 -16.22
CA THR A 365 13.64 -16.78 -16.95
C THR A 365 12.48 -15.93 -16.44
N ARG A 366 12.65 -14.63 -16.28
CA ARG A 366 11.54 -13.74 -15.90
C ARG A 366 10.44 -13.75 -16.94
N SER A 367 10.80 -13.55 -18.20
CA SER A 367 9.87 -13.35 -19.31
C SER A 367 9.53 -14.67 -19.97
N CYS A 368 8.48 -15.35 -19.54
CA CYS A 368 8.04 -16.62 -20.11
C CYS A 368 6.59 -16.64 -20.57
N VAL A 369 5.75 -15.70 -20.14
CA VAL A 369 4.30 -15.71 -20.45
C VAL A 369 4.08 -15.27 -21.90
N PRO A 370 3.47 -16.11 -22.75
CA PRO A 370 3.27 -15.79 -24.15
C PRO A 370 2.20 -14.72 -24.34
N GLN A 371 2.36 -13.93 -25.39
CA GLN A 371 1.38 -12.93 -25.82
C GLN A 371 0.84 -13.29 -27.21
N LEU A 372 -0.39 -12.85 -27.51
CA LEU A 372 -1.03 -13.06 -28.81
C LEU A 372 -0.30 -12.30 -29.91
N ASN A 373 -0.07 -12.97 -31.04
CA ASN A 373 0.50 -12.38 -32.28
C ASN A 373 1.91 -11.75 -32.14
N THR A 374 2.70 -12.19 -31.15
CA THR A 374 4.10 -11.76 -31.00
C THR A 374 4.95 -12.86 -30.38
N THR A 375 6.25 -12.82 -30.65
CA THR A 375 7.26 -13.67 -29.99
C THR A 375 7.72 -13.09 -28.64
N ASN A 376 7.41 -11.84 -28.36
CA ASN A 376 7.73 -11.23 -27.09
C ASN A 376 6.96 -11.89 -25.96
N ARG A 377 7.59 -12.00 -24.81
CA ARG A 377 7.03 -12.59 -23.61
C ARG A 377 6.93 -11.53 -22.53
N VAL A 378 5.92 -11.63 -21.67
CA VAL A 378 5.83 -10.80 -20.47
C VAL A 378 6.42 -11.53 -19.27
N ASP A 379 6.87 -10.73 -18.30
CA ASP A 379 7.35 -11.21 -17.02
C ASP A 379 6.21 -11.92 -16.26
N GLY A 380 6.54 -13.04 -15.65
CA GLY A 380 5.56 -13.82 -14.87
C GLY A 380 5.43 -13.33 -13.44
N ILE A 381 6.40 -12.56 -12.95
CA ILE A 381 6.51 -12.09 -11.55
C ILE A 381 6.10 -13.22 -10.58
N GLY A 382 6.67 -14.40 -10.77
CA GLY A 382 6.24 -15.63 -10.11
C GLY A 382 6.83 -15.85 -8.73
N ASP A 383 7.55 -14.88 -8.18
CA ASP A 383 8.32 -14.97 -6.94
C ASP A 383 7.71 -14.16 -5.78
N ARG A 384 6.52 -13.59 -5.95
CA ARG A 384 5.89 -12.68 -4.98
C ARG A 384 4.37 -12.66 -5.07
N LEU A 385 3.73 -12.15 -4.02
CA LEU A 385 2.30 -11.83 -4.06
C LEU A 385 2.08 -10.60 -4.96
N MET A 386 0.96 -10.61 -5.67
CA MET A 386 0.51 -9.47 -6.47
C MET A 386 -0.22 -8.47 -5.59
N PHE A 387 0.10 -7.18 -5.73
CA PHE A 387 -0.65 -6.10 -5.11
C PHE A 387 -2.12 -6.14 -5.61
N ARG A 388 -3.11 -6.03 -4.74
CA ARG A 388 -3.13 -5.64 -3.34
C ARG A 388 -3.60 -6.82 -2.47
N LEU A 389 -3.24 -6.85 -1.20
CA LEU A 389 -3.77 -7.81 -0.22
C LEU A 389 -5.00 -7.19 0.45
N ALA A 390 -6.20 -7.55 -0.03
CA ALA A 390 -7.44 -6.94 0.42
C ALA A 390 -7.95 -7.55 1.73
N TYR A 391 -8.08 -6.73 2.77
CA TYR A 391 -8.71 -7.12 4.05
C TYR A 391 -10.16 -6.65 4.11
N ARG A 392 -11.04 -7.51 4.62
CA ARG A 392 -12.41 -7.13 4.89
C ARG A 392 -12.95 -7.79 6.16
N ASN A 393 -13.61 -6.98 6.98
CA ASN A 393 -14.43 -7.44 8.09
C ASN A 393 -15.88 -7.56 7.63
N PHE A 394 -16.46 -8.76 7.72
CA PHE A 394 -17.84 -9.07 7.33
C PHE A 394 -18.82 -8.97 8.52
N GLY A 395 -18.29 -8.75 9.74
CA GLY A 395 -19.06 -8.68 10.97
C GLY A 395 -19.15 -10.00 11.71
N ASP A 396 -19.26 -11.13 11.01
CA ASP A 396 -19.24 -12.49 11.55
C ASP A 396 -17.86 -13.16 11.42
N HIS A 397 -17.05 -12.69 10.49
CA HIS A 397 -15.66 -13.10 10.29
C HIS A 397 -14.89 -11.98 9.60
N GLU A 398 -13.58 -12.10 9.59
CA GLU A 398 -12.67 -11.27 8.82
C GLU A 398 -11.83 -12.12 7.87
N ALA A 399 -11.44 -11.56 6.74
CA ALA A 399 -10.63 -12.23 5.75
C ALA A 399 -9.64 -11.29 5.08
N VAL A 400 -8.51 -11.85 4.65
CA VAL A 400 -7.65 -11.26 3.62
C VAL A 400 -7.70 -12.11 2.36
N VAL A 401 -7.75 -11.44 1.21
CA VAL A 401 -7.71 -12.09 -0.10
C VAL A 401 -6.51 -11.55 -0.87
N GLY A 402 -5.74 -12.47 -1.45
CA GLY A 402 -4.59 -12.14 -2.27
C GLY A 402 -4.42 -13.12 -3.42
N ASN A 403 -3.44 -12.86 -4.28
CA ASN A 403 -3.14 -13.74 -5.40
C ASN A 403 -1.66 -13.71 -5.78
N TYR A 404 -1.26 -14.70 -6.60
CA TYR A 404 0.07 -14.82 -7.19
C TYR A 404 0.03 -15.66 -8.46
N SER A 405 1.07 -15.51 -9.28
CA SER A 405 1.21 -16.27 -10.52
C SER A 405 1.74 -17.67 -10.26
N VAL A 406 1.20 -18.67 -10.97
CA VAL A 406 1.63 -20.06 -10.90
C VAL A 406 1.74 -20.67 -12.31
N SER A 407 2.52 -21.74 -12.45
CA SER A 407 2.48 -22.58 -13.63
C SER A 407 1.54 -23.76 -13.36
N SER A 408 0.55 -23.94 -14.19
CA SER A 408 -0.39 -25.07 -14.14
C SER A 408 -0.54 -25.70 -15.50
N GLY A 409 -0.16 -26.99 -15.61
CA GLY A 409 -0.21 -27.70 -16.88
C GLY A 409 0.59 -27.07 -18.03
N GLY A 410 1.67 -26.34 -17.71
CA GLY A 410 2.50 -25.62 -18.68
C GLY A 410 1.93 -24.26 -19.13
N VAL A 411 0.86 -23.80 -18.50
CA VAL A 411 0.22 -22.52 -18.78
C VAL A 411 0.35 -21.59 -17.56
N ALA A 412 0.50 -20.30 -17.79
CA ALA A 412 0.44 -19.31 -16.74
C ALA A 412 -0.98 -19.23 -16.16
N GLY A 413 -1.09 -19.30 -14.85
CA GLY A 413 -2.34 -19.22 -14.11
C GLY A 413 -2.23 -18.28 -12.93
N ILE A 414 -3.37 -17.90 -12.39
CA ILE A 414 -3.48 -17.11 -11.16
C ILE A 414 -3.98 -18.01 -10.04
N ARG A 415 -3.22 -18.08 -8.97
CA ARG A 415 -3.65 -18.66 -7.70
C ARG A 415 -4.14 -17.55 -6.81
N TRP A 416 -5.42 -17.58 -6.43
CA TRP A 416 -5.95 -16.75 -5.36
C TRP A 416 -6.06 -17.54 -4.05
N PHE A 417 -6.09 -16.86 -2.94
CA PHE A 417 -6.28 -17.42 -1.60
C PHE A 417 -7.12 -16.49 -0.73
N GLU A 418 -7.77 -17.08 0.26
CA GLU A 418 -8.47 -16.39 1.33
C GLU A 418 -7.96 -16.95 2.66
N LEU A 419 -7.52 -16.06 3.57
CA LEU A 419 -7.17 -16.39 4.94
C LEU A 419 -8.16 -15.68 5.86
N ARG A 420 -8.77 -16.43 6.78
CA ARG A 420 -9.76 -15.91 7.72
C ARG A 420 -9.18 -15.75 9.12
N ASN A 421 -9.85 -14.93 9.95
CA ASN A 421 -9.48 -14.65 11.35
C ASN A 421 -8.03 -14.18 11.51
N VAL A 422 -7.57 -13.39 10.57
CA VAL A 422 -6.15 -13.00 10.46
C VAL A 422 -5.68 -12.06 11.57
N THR A 423 -6.58 -11.43 12.32
CA THR A 423 -6.21 -10.58 13.46
C THR A 423 -6.31 -11.31 14.81
N SER A 424 -7.11 -12.35 14.93
CA SER A 424 -7.41 -13.02 16.21
C SER A 424 -7.13 -14.53 16.24
N GLY A 425 -7.02 -15.17 15.05
CA GLY A 425 -6.83 -16.62 14.91
C GLY A 425 -8.04 -17.47 15.37
N PRO A 426 -7.97 -18.78 15.11
CA PRO A 426 -6.98 -19.44 14.25
C PRO A 426 -7.18 -19.07 12.76
N VAL A 427 -6.08 -18.94 12.04
CA VAL A 427 -6.06 -18.59 10.62
C VAL A 427 -6.27 -19.84 9.76
#